data_c4d6aae2a1bca3bf8ae37f6b5420aa65
#
_entry.id   c4d6aae2a1bca3bf8ae37f6b5420aa65
#
_cell.length_a   1.000
_cell.length_b   1.000
_cell.length_c   1.000
_cell.angle_alpha   90.00
_cell.angle_beta   90.00
_cell.angle_gamma   90.00
#
_symmetry.space_group_name_H-M   'P 1'
#
loop_
_entity.id
_entity.type
_entity.pdbx_description
1 polymer ?
#
loop_
_entity_poly.entity_id
_entity_poly.type
_entity_poly.pdbx_seq_one_letter_code
_entity_poly.pdbx_strand_id
1 'polypeptide(L)'
;MDVTRTRSLRLAAAGVAAALSIAALAACSPGPAGAGDAKTDAGVLTVAASAAVTTWDPVASFSTEALYMGNIYEPLLWKNAEGSSQEFTPAIAKSWTTSDDGLTWTFDIRKGVTFHDGEKLDADAVVKSIQAAQERAGASFIWTPLESIEATDDATVVMHLKYSAPMDLVAASTYGAWIVSPKALAASASDDKYFEKGVDAGTGPYTLDSYDPGSKVVLKAYDDYWNEDEAPTYGIVDISITPDAVTAQQMLTAKEVDFATTVPLENIDDVAAQMDGKVRTANSPFNYVGYFNTLRPPLDDPKVRQALSYAVPYQDLIDVGVQGYGTQAHGPVPKGIFPYSEDVPQYSYDLDKAEALLAGAGHPDGFTLKLTYASENPAEARFVPLIKDSFAKIGVNVEVTAELFNQQWEKAKSDPANAQDIFIVYYWPTYSDAGSDNLNSLFHSSEKPFFNLSYWKNADYDALIDKAGTLTGSDRSAAQADYVKAMGMLYDQAPGLYLFDAQAVTVVPNALKIAPFNENYPFTTFFAPIEPAA
;
A
#
# COMPACT_ATOMS: atom_id res chain seq x y z
N MET A 1 -24.31 -20.51 -62.41
CA MET A 1 -23.45 -21.63 -62.80
C MET A 1 -22.98 -22.21 -61.50
N ASP A 2 -23.75 -23.12 -60.91
CA ASP A 2 -23.71 -24.57 -61.10
C ASP A 2 -22.42 -25.17 -60.61
N VAL A 3 -22.28 -26.17 -59.72
CA VAL A 3 -23.21 -27.24 -59.32
C VAL A 3 -22.49 -28.00 -58.17
N THR A 4 -23.15 -28.21 -57.03
CA THR A 4 -23.50 -29.42 -56.32
C THR A 4 -22.58 -30.66 -56.40
N ARG A 5 -22.32 -31.31 -55.26
CA ARG A 5 -22.86 -32.62 -54.78
C ARG A 5 -21.94 -33.26 -53.76
N THR A 6 -22.36 -33.42 -52.51
CA THR A 6 -22.95 -34.57 -51.83
C THR A 6 -22.29 -35.94 -52.00
N ARG A 7 -22.03 -36.60 -50.85
CA ARG A 7 -22.40 -37.97 -50.38
C ARG A 7 -21.46 -38.38 -49.24
N SER A 8 -21.83 -38.58 -48.01
CA SER A 8 -22.69 -39.52 -47.30
C SER A 8 -22.18 -40.94 -47.14
N LEU A 9 -22.26 -41.44 -45.90
CA LEU A 9 -22.43 -42.80 -45.38
C LEU A 9 -21.14 -43.67 -45.22
N ARG A 10 -20.89 -44.48 -44.16
CA ARG A 10 -21.72 -45.20 -43.16
C ARG A 10 -20.78 -45.69 -42.02
N LEU A 11 -21.25 -45.64 -40.81
CA LEU A 11 -21.42 -46.69 -39.82
C LEU A 11 -20.59 -47.99 -39.94
N ALA A 12 -19.90 -48.36 -38.86
CA ALA A 12 -20.01 -49.67 -38.25
C ALA A 12 -19.52 -49.66 -36.79
N ALA A 13 -20.40 -50.11 -35.91
CA ALA A 13 -20.11 -50.40 -34.50
C ALA A 13 -19.58 -51.84 -34.38
N ALA A 14 -18.70 -52.08 -33.40
CA ALA A 14 -18.58 -53.40 -32.76
C ALA A 14 -17.94 -53.20 -31.37
N GLY A 15 -18.70 -53.50 -30.34
CA GLY A 15 -18.24 -53.64 -28.97
C GLY A 15 -17.71 -55.05 -28.74
N VAL A 16 -16.98 -55.24 -27.68
CA VAL A 16 -16.97 -56.44 -26.82
C VAL A 16 -16.35 -56.10 -25.47
N ALA A 17 -17.01 -56.57 -24.43
CA ALA A 17 -16.71 -56.42 -22.99
C ALA A 17 -15.70 -57.48 -22.52
N ALA A 18 -15.29 -57.31 -21.27
CA ALA A 18 -14.79 -58.24 -20.26
C ALA A 18 -13.34 -57.91 -19.82
N ALA A 19 -12.87 -58.03 -18.60
CA ALA A 19 -13.45 -58.50 -17.35
C ALA A 19 -12.48 -58.08 -16.22
N LEU A 20 -12.99 -58.00 -15.02
CA LEU A 20 -12.30 -57.86 -13.73
C LEU A 20 -11.00 -58.65 -13.57
N SER A 21 -9.99 -58.05 -12.94
CA SER A 21 -9.03 -58.75 -12.10
C SER A 21 -8.71 -57.93 -10.86
N ILE A 22 -9.29 -58.31 -9.74
CA ILE A 22 -8.92 -57.95 -8.38
C ILE A 22 -7.67 -58.72 -8.02
N ALA A 23 -6.59 -58.05 -7.62
CA ALA A 23 -5.50 -58.64 -6.88
C ALA A 23 -5.17 -57.77 -5.66
N ALA A 24 -5.59 -58.27 -4.52
CA ALA A 24 -5.18 -57.78 -3.21
C ALA A 24 -3.71 -58.19 -2.96
N LEU A 25 -2.92 -57.24 -2.52
CA LEU A 25 -1.64 -57.52 -1.84
C LEU A 25 -1.61 -56.77 -0.52
N ALA A 26 -1.48 -57.56 0.53
CA ALA A 26 -1.51 -57.16 1.92
C ALA A 26 -0.17 -56.60 2.40
N ALA A 27 -0.29 -55.62 3.27
CA ALA A 27 0.52 -55.34 4.47
C ALA A 27 2.03 -55.43 4.44
N CYS A 28 2.69 -54.28 4.57
CA CYS A 28 3.81 -54.10 5.48
C CYS A 28 3.60 -52.79 6.27
N SER A 29 3.30 -52.90 7.57
CA SER A 29 3.37 -51.81 8.52
C SER A 29 4.83 -51.50 8.82
N PRO A 30 5.24 -50.23 8.79
CA PRO A 30 6.30 -49.73 9.65
C PRO A 30 5.69 -49.18 10.92
N GLY A 31 6.36 -49.44 12.05
CA GLY A 31 5.98 -48.97 13.37
C GLY A 31 6.06 -47.45 13.56
N PRO A 32 5.61 -46.92 14.71
CA PRO A 32 5.39 -45.51 14.92
C PRO A 32 6.70 -44.74 14.99
N ALA A 33 6.98 -43.96 13.96
CA ALA A 33 7.93 -42.86 14.02
C ALA A 33 7.16 -41.67 14.62
N GLY A 34 7.82 -40.94 15.51
CA GLY A 34 7.24 -39.89 16.37
C GLY A 34 6.45 -38.84 15.61
N ALA A 35 5.31 -38.51 16.19
CA ALA A 35 4.49 -37.40 15.78
C ALA A 35 5.21 -36.07 16.06
N GLY A 36 5.85 -35.53 15.05
CA GLY A 36 5.92 -34.10 14.87
C GLY A 36 4.60 -33.72 14.20
N ASP A 37 3.89 -32.75 14.74
CA ASP A 37 2.71 -32.15 14.12
C ASP A 37 3.14 -31.52 12.78
N ALA A 38 3.17 -32.29 11.72
CA ALA A 38 3.25 -31.76 10.37
C ALA A 38 1.94 -30.98 10.13
N LYS A 39 2.01 -29.65 9.94
CA LYS A 39 0.90 -28.86 9.44
C LYS A 39 0.35 -29.60 8.21
N THR A 40 -0.94 -29.92 8.24
CA THR A 40 -1.61 -30.60 7.12
C THR A 40 -1.70 -29.58 5.99
N ASP A 41 -1.11 -29.90 4.83
CA ASP A 41 -1.28 -29.14 3.59
C ASP A 41 -2.78 -29.01 3.28
N ALA A 42 -3.31 -27.78 3.35
CA ALA A 42 -4.71 -27.48 3.02
C ALA A 42 -4.98 -27.47 1.50
N GLY A 43 -3.97 -27.73 0.68
CA GLY A 43 -4.09 -27.78 -0.76
C GLY A 43 -3.87 -26.43 -1.45
N VAL A 44 -4.81 -26.00 -2.30
CA VAL A 44 -4.71 -24.78 -3.09
C VAL A 44 -5.63 -23.71 -2.53
N LEU A 45 -5.11 -22.50 -2.31
CA LEU A 45 -5.90 -21.29 -2.09
C LEU A 45 -6.07 -20.55 -3.42
N THR A 46 -7.30 -20.34 -3.86
CA THR A 46 -7.61 -19.59 -5.09
C THR A 46 -7.98 -18.16 -4.78
N VAL A 47 -7.35 -17.19 -5.47
CA VAL A 47 -7.48 -15.76 -5.18
C VAL A 47 -7.77 -14.96 -6.44
N ALA A 48 -8.72 -14.02 -6.39
CA ALA A 48 -8.84 -12.94 -7.37
C ALA A 48 -8.18 -11.68 -6.80
N ALA A 49 -7.12 -11.19 -7.46
CA ALA A 49 -6.38 -10.02 -7.00
C ALA A 49 -6.33 -8.92 -8.06
N SER A 50 -6.56 -7.68 -7.64
CA SER A 50 -6.49 -6.51 -8.54
C SER A 50 -5.06 -6.08 -8.85
N ALA A 51 -4.07 -6.59 -8.11
CA ALA A 51 -2.67 -6.21 -8.26
C ALA A 51 -2.10 -6.66 -9.62
N ALA A 52 -1.58 -5.71 -10.39
CA ALA A 52 -0.81 -5.97 -11.60
C ALA A 52 0.67 -6.10 -11.27
N VAL A 53 1.41 -6.87 -12.07
CA VAL A 53 2.87 -6.93 -12.00
C VAL A 53 3.45 -5.96 -13.02
N THR A 54 4.12 -4.92 -12.55
CA THR A 54 4.85 -3.96 -13.40
C THR A 54 6.31 -4.35 -13.55
N THR A 55 6.88 -4.98 -12.52
CA THR A 55 8.23 -5.57 -12.54
C THR A 55 8.32 -6.72 -11.53
N TRP A 56 9.22 -7.68 -11.78
CA TRP A 56 9.63 -8.69 -10.80
C TRP A 56 10.94 -8.32 -10.07
N ASP A 57 11.56 -7.19 -10.40
CA ASP A 57 12.74 -6.69 -9.66
C ASP A 57 12.32 -6.16 -8.28
N PRO A 58 12.66 -6.86 -7.17
CA PRO A 58 12.25 -6.46 -5.83
C PRO A 58 12.86 -5.14 -5.38
N VAL A 59 13.97 -4.74 -5.98
CA VAL A 59 14.65 -3.48 -5.67
C VAL A 59 14.00 -2.30 -6.37
N ALA A 60 13.52 -2.51 -7.59
CA ALA A 60 12.88 -1.47 -8.41
C ALA A 60 11.36 -1.41 -8.23
N SER A 61 10.76 -2.41 -7.61
CA SER A 61 9.32 -2.49 -7.35
C SER A 61 8.82 -1.26 -6.57
N PHE A 62 7.77 -0.61 -7.09
CA PHE A 62 7.16 0.57 -6.47
C PHE A 62 5.68 0.71 -6.82
N SER A 63 4.96 -0.41 -6.87
CA SER A 63 3.54 -0.43 -7.24
C SER A 63 2.81 -1.60 -6.57
N THR A 64 1.68 -2.02 -7.16
CA THR A 64 0.78 -3.03 -6.60
C THR A 64 1.35 -4.44 -6.59
N GLU A 65 2.44 -4.72 -7.31
CA GLU A 65 3.17 -6.00 -7.20
C GLU A 65 3.73 -6.28 -5.80
N ALA A 66 3.68 -5.30 -4.89
CA ALA A 66 3.93 -5.50 -3.46
C ALA A 66 3.10 -6.64 -2.86
N LEU A 67 1.91 -6.95 -3.43
CA LEU A 67 1.12 -8.13 -3.09
C LEU A 67 1.94 -9.41 -3.17
N TYR A 68 2.67 -9.59 -4.25
CA TYR A 68 3.47 -10.79 -4.51
C TYR A 68 4.80 -10.73 -3.76
N MET A 69 5.46 -9.56 -3.80
CA MET A 69 6.76 -9.34 -3.16
C MET A 69 6.73 -9.64 -1.66
N GLY A 70 5.70 -9.20 -0.93
CA GLY A 70 5.57 -9.44 0.51
C GLY A 70 5.33 -10.90 0.90
N ASN A 71 5.09 -11.81 -0.05
CA ASN A 71 4.99 -13.25 0.19
C ASN A 71 6.25 -14.01 -0.23
N ILE A 72 7.11 -13.39 -1.06
CA ILE A 72 8.33 -13.99 -1.62
C ILE A 72 9.58 -13.47 -0.89
N TYR A 73 9.59 -12.18 -0.53
CA TYR A 73 10.72 -11.50 0.10
C TYR A 73 10.37 -11.07 1.53
N GLU A 74 11.40 -10.91 2.35
CA GLU A 74 11.27 -10.38 3.70
C GLU A 74 12.17 -9.16 3.89
N PRO A 75 11.70 -8.14 4.66
CA PRO A 75 12.52 -7.02 5.10
C PRO A 75 13.31 -7.39 6.36
N LEU A 76 14.05 -6.46 6.94
CA LEU A 76 14.68 -6.70 8.24
C LEU A 76 13.64 -6.85 9.37
N LEU A 77 12.56 -6.08 9.31
CA LEU A 77 11.51 -6.00 10.33
C LEU A 77 10.15 -5.93 9.65
N TRP A 78 9.12 -6.46 10.32
CA TRP A 78 7.72 -6.19 9.98
C TRP A 78 7.15 -5.14 10.94
N LYS A 79 6.55 -4.08 10.42
CA LYS A 79 5.79 -3.10 11.20
C LYS A 79 4.40 -3.67 11.49
N ASN A 80 4.03 -3.76 12.76
CA ASN A 80 2.71 -4.27 13.14
C ASN A 80 1.62 -3.20 12.98
N ALA A 81 0.37 -3.66 12.80
CA ALA A 81 -0.79 -2.78 12.73
C ALA A 81 -1.00 -2.01 14.06
N GLU A 82 -1.67 -0.86 13.96
CA GLU A 82 -2.04 -0.04 15.13
C GLU A 82 -2.77 -0.88 16.19
N GLY A 83 -2.45 -0.65 17.45
CA GLY A 83 -3.04 -1.38 18.58
C GLY A 83 -2.40 -2.75 18.87
N SER A 84 -1.41 -3.17 18.10
CA SER A 84 -0.64 -4.38 18.39
C SER A 84 0.19 -4.22 19.68
N SER A 85 0.43 -5.34 20.38
CA SER A 85 1.20 -5.33 21.65
C SER A 85 2.67 -4.95 21.49
N GLN A 86 3.21 -5.11 20.29
CA GLN A 86 4.55 -4.74 19.89
C GLN A 86 4.48 -3.90 18.61
N GLU A 87 5.33 -2.90 18.49
CA GLU A 87 5.39 -2.04 17.32
C GLU A 87 5.95 -2.76 16.09
N PHE A 88 6.91 -3.64 16.30
CA PHE A 88 7.54 -4.43 15.24
C PHE A 88 7.61 -5.91 15.58
N THR A 89 7.57 -6.73 14.54
CA THR A 89 7.92 -8.16 14.59
C THR A 89 9.28 -8.36 13.92
N PRO A 90 10.26 -9.01 14.60
CA PRO A 90 11.53 -9.36 14.01
C PRO A 90 11.36 -10.29 12.80
N ALA A 91 11.94 -9.90 11.63
CA ALA A 91 12.00 -10.73 10.43
C ALA A 91 13.45 -11.22 10.21
N ILE A 92 14.15 -10.73 9.19
CA ILE A 92 15.56 -11.11 8.93
C ILE A 92 16.48 -10.61 10.05
N ALA A 93 16.21 -9.45 10.64
CA ALA A 93 16.86 -9.03 11.90
C ALA A 93 16.07 -9.58 13.09
N LYS A 94 16.78 -10.24 14.04
CA LYS A 94 16.17 -10.74 15.28
C LYS A 94 16.13 -9.69 16.40
N SER A 95 17.01 -8.66 16.31
CA SER A 95 17.04 -7.52 17.22
C SER A 95 17.77 -6.34 16.57
N TRP A 96 17.55 -5.14 17.10
CA TRP A 96 18.23 -3.93 16.65
C TRP A 96 18.36 -2.93 17.80
N THR A 97 19.31 -2.01 17.66
CA THR A 97 19.53 -0.90 18.58
C THR A 97 19.93 0.35 17.81
N THR A 98 19.65 1.51 18.39
CA THR A 98 20.16 2.80 17.90
C THR A 98 20.99 3.47 18.97
N SER A 99 21.98 4.29 18.55
CA SER A 99 22.74 5.16 19.45
C SER A 99 21.87 6.32 19.97
N ASP A 100 22.26 6.92 21.09
CA ASP A 100 21.51 8.01 21.73
C ASP A 100 21.32 9.23 20.79
N ASP A 101 22.23 9.46 19.85
CA ASP A 101 22.15 10.52 18.85
C ASP A 101 21.36 10.11 17.60
N GLY A 102 20.92 8.87 17.51
CA GLY A 102 20.18 8.33 16.37
C GLY A 102 20.99 8.18 15.08
N LEU A 103 22.33 8.29 15.14
CA LEU A 103 23.20 8.28 13.97
C LEU A 103 23.79 6.90 13.64
N THR A 104 23.69 5.95 14.57
CA THR A 104 24.20 4.58 14.35
C THR A 104 23.12 3.57 14.70
N TRP A 105 22.77 2.73 13.74
CA TRP A 105 21.85 1.63 13.93
C TRP A 105 22.57 0.31 13.76
N THR A 106 22.33 -0.63 14.68
CA THR A 106 22.93 -1.97 14.66
C THR A 106 21.82 -3.00 14.59
N PHE A 107 21.87 -3.87 13.58
CA PHE A 107 20.93 -4.98 13.39
C PHE A 107 21.64 -6.31 13.57
N ASP A 108 21.06 -7.19 14.39
CA ASP A 108 21.54 -8.56 14.62
C ASP A 108 20.78 -9.51 13.69
N ILE A 109 21.46 -10.04 12.69
CA ILE A 109 20.88 -10.82 11.60
C ILE A 109 20.73 -12.29 12.01
N ARG A 110 19.64 -12.92 11.57
CA ARG A 110 19.39 -14.36 11.79
C ARG A 110 20.45 -15.20 11.12
N LYS A 111 20.77 -16.33 11.76
CA LYS A 111 21.64 -17.37 11.20
C LYS A 111 20.79 -18.56 10.76
N GLY A 112 21.25 -19.26 9.72
CA GLY A 112 20.60 -20.48 9.24
C GLY A 112 19.46 -20.24 8.25
N VAL A 113 19.21 -18.98 7.84
CA VAL A 113 18.28 -18.65 6.77
C VAL A 113 18.95 -18.88 5.42
N THR A 114 18.22 -19.43 4.47
CA THR A 114 18.63 -19.59 3.06
C THR A 114 17.66 -18.87 2.14
N PHE A 115 18.18 -18.28 1.09
CA PHE A 115 17.36 -17.77 -0.02
C PHE A 115 16.78 -18.92 -0.84
N HIS A 116 15.70 -18.65 -1.58
CA HIS A 116 15.05 -19.63 -2.45
C HIS A 116 15.99 -20.22 -3.51
N ASP A 117 17.04 -19.51 -3.89
CA ASP A 117 18.06 -19.96 -4.83
C ASP A 117 19.21 -20.77 -4.19
N GLY A 118 19.10 -21.07 -2.88
CA GLY A 118 20.03 -21.85 -2.09
C GLY A 118 21.23 -21.10 -1.52
N GLU A 119 21.38 -19.81 -1.80
CA GLU A 119 22.42 -18.99 -1.17
C GLU A 119 22.09 -18.78 0.32
N LYS A 120 23.13 -18.61 1.15
CA LYS A 120 22.95 -18.32 2.58
C LYS A 120 22.70 -16.85 2.80
N LEU A 121 21.79 -16.57 3.72
CA LEU A 121 21.60 -15.22 4.24
C LEU A 121 22.62 -14.96 5.35
N ASP A 122 23.35 -13.86 5.23
CA ASP A 122 24.28 -13.31 6.21
C ASP A 122 24.24 -11.79 6.19
N ALA A 123 25.04 -11.14 7.02
CA ALA A 123 25.12 -9.68 7.10
C ALA A 123 25.59 -9.03 5.77
N ASP A 124 26.49 -9.70 5.03
CA ASP A 124 26.93 -9.24 3.71
C ASP A 124 25.80 -9.22 2.68
N ALA A 125 24.88 -10.20 2.71
CA ALA A 125 23.71 -10.24 1.85
C ALA A 125 22.76 -9.05 2.12
N VAL A 126 22.58 -8.71 3.39
CA VAL A 126 21.78 -7.53 3.79
C VAL A 126 22.44 -6.25 3.29
N VAL A 127 23.74 -6.07 3.50
CA VAL A 127 24.49 -4.90 3.02
C VAL A 127 24.33 -4.73 1.50
N LYS A 128 24.52 -5.79 0.73
CA LYS A 128 24.36 -5.75 -0.74
C LYS A 128 22.95 -5.42 -1.19
N SER A 129 21.92 -5.93 -0.49
CA SER A 129 20.53 -5.64 -0.80
C SER A 129 20.21 -4.16 -0.62
N ILE A 130 20.64 -3.56 0.51
CA ILE A 130 20.38 -2.15 0.79
C ILE A 130 21.19 -1.24 -0.13
N GLN A 131 22.45 -1.57 -0.43
CA GLN A 131 23.26 -0.85 -1.41
C GLN A 131 22.61 -0.87 -2.80
N ALA A 132 22.09 -2.02 -3.24
CA ALA A 132 21.36 -2.10 -4.49
C ALA A 132 20.09 -1.23 -4.48
N ALA A 133 19.39 -1.16 -3.35
CA ALA A 133 18.21 -0.30 -3.19
C ALA A 133 18.55 1.20 -3.24
N GLN A 134 19.72 1.62 -2.76
CA GLN A 134 20.19 3.00 -2.88
C GLN A 134 20.52 3.41 -4.33
N GLU A 135 20.98 2.48 -5.15
CA GLU A 135 21.50 2.74 -6.48
C GLU A 135 20.45 2.63 -7.60
N ARG A 136 19.36 1.89 -7.36
CA ARG A 136 18.33 1.61 -8.38
C ARG A 136 17.13 2.54 -8.29
N ALA A 137 16.36 2.57 -9.37
CA ALA A 137 15.05 3.22 -9.39
C ALA A 137 14.09 2.56 -8.39
N GLY A 138 12.97 3.20 -8.10
CA GLY A 138 12.00 2.78 -7.11
C GLY A 138 12.07 3.63 -5.86
N ALA A 139 12.04 3.01 -4.67
CA ALA A 139 12.01 3.70 -3.39
C ALA A 139 13.42 4.05 -2.83
N SER A 140 14.43 4.28 -3.67
CA SER A 140 15.80 4.59 -3.21
C SER A 140 15.87 5.80 -2.26
N PHE A 141 14.93 6.73 -2.35
CA PHE A 141 14.88 7.92 -1.51
C PHE A 141 14.67 7.63 -0.02
N ILE A 142 14.07 6.49 0.36
CA ILE A 142 13.92 6.12 1.78
C ILE A 142 15.29 5.91 2.46
N TRP A 143 16.31 5.56 1.69
CA TRP A 143 17.70 5.37 2.15
C TRP A 143 18.55 6.63 2.11
N THR A 144 17.98 7.80 1.80
CA THR A 144 18.71 9.09 1.76
C THR A 144 19.47 9.42 3.05
N PRO A 145 18.96 9.08 4.26
CA PRO A 145 19.69 9.31 5.50
C PRO A 145 20.97 8.48 5.63
N LEU A 146 21.06 7.33 4.95
CA LEU A 146 22.16 6.40 5.08
C LEU A 146 23.45 6.97 4.47
N GLU A 147 24.50 7.13 5.28
CA GLU A 147 25.83 7.52 4.86
C GLU A 147 26.66 6.30 4.44
N SER A 148 26.68 5.28 5.30
CA SER A 148 27.35 4.02 5.03
C SER A 148 26.67 2.86 5.75
N ILE A 149 26.87 1.66 5.20
CA ILE A 149 26.42 0.40 5.78
C ILE A 149 27.53 -0.64 5.66
N GLU A 150 27.77 -1.39 6.72
CA GLU A 150 28.79 -2.43 6.75
C GLU A 150 28.36 -3.66 7.55
N ALA A 151 28.89 -4.81 7.17
CA ALA A 151 28.85 -6.04 7.96
C ALA A 151 30.10 -6.08 8.85
N THR A 152 29.95 -6.03 10.15
CA THR A 152 31.08 -6.10 11.11
C THR A 152 31.47 -7.56 11.42
N ASP A 153 30.55 -8.48 11.21
CA ASP A 153 30.73 -9.92 11.23
C ASP A 153 29.57 -10.59 10.43
N ASP A 154 29.54 -11.92 10.36
CA ASP A 154 28.56 -12.70 9.58
C ASP A 154 27.09 -12.42 9.97
N ALA A 155 26.83 -11.82 11.13
CA ALA A 155 25.48 -11.63 11.67
C ALA A 155 25.19 -10.19 12.16
N THR A 156 26.10 -9.26 12.01
CA THR A 156 25.93 -7.89 12.50
C THR A 156 26.06 -6.89 11.37
N VAL A 157 25.00 -6.12 11.14
CA VAL A 157 24.96 -5.00 10.20
C VAL A 157 24.94 -3.70 10.99
N VAL A 158 25.83 -2.77 10.62
CA VAL A 158 25.88 -1.42 11.18
C VAL A 158 25.59 -0.40 10.08
N MET A 159 24.65 0.49 10.35
CA MET A 159 24.29 1.62 9.51
C MET A 159 24.75 2.91 10.16
N HIS A 160 25.48 3.75 9.44
CA HIS A 160 25.82 5.10 9.86
C HIS A 160 25.03 6.11 9.04
N LEU A 161 24.44 7.10 9.70
CA LEU A 161 23.53 8.04 9.10
C LEU A 161 24.16 9.44 9.01
N LYS A 162 23.82 10.19 7.97
CA LYS A 162 24.14 11.61 7.76
C LYS A 162 23.41 12.50 8.76
N TYR A 163 22.20 12.09 9.14
CA TYR A 163 21.31 12.72 10.11
C TYR A 163 20.41 11.64 10.71
N SER A 164 19.90 11.88 11.92
CA SER A 164 19.03 10.92 12.59
C SER A 164 17.75 10.68 11.78
N ALA A 165 17.40 9.41 11.61
CA ALA A 165 16.20 8.96 10.87
C ALA A 165 15.72 7.62 11.44
N PRO A 166 14.41 7.28 11.28
CA PRO A 166 13.80 6.08 11.84
C PRO A 166 14.11 4.85 10.98
N MET A 167 15.34 4.31 11.09
CA MET A 167 15.74 3.18 10.25
C MET A 167 14.98 1.90 10.53
N ASP A 168 14.33 1.76 11.68
CA ASP A 168 13.38 0.69 11.96
C ASP A 168 12.14 0.76 11.04
N LEU A 169 11.56 1.95 10.85
CA LEU A 169 10.45 2.16 9.93
C LEU A 169 10.89 1.99 8.46
N VAL A 170 12.06 2.52 8.10
CA VAL A 170 12.64 2.37 6.76
C VAL A 170 12.92 0.90 6.45
N ALA A 171 13.53 0.17 7.39
CA ALA A 171 13.86 -1.25 7.24
C ALA A 171 12.64 -2.19 7.25
N ALA A 172 11.45 -1.67 7.55
CA ALA A 172 10.16 -2.37 7.46
C ALA A 172 9.32 -1.96 6.24
N SER A 173 9.87 -1.15 5.33
CA SER A 173 9.13 -0.64 4.17
C SER A 173 8.74 -1.76 3.20
N THR A 174 7.53 -1.63 2.62
CA THR A 174 7.06 -2.49 1.52
C THR A 174 7.78 -2.23 0.19
N TYR A 175 8.52 -1.12 0.10
CA TYR A 175 9.25 -0.71 -1.09
C TYR A 175 10.70 -0.42 -0.76
N GLY A 176 11.62 -1.01 -1.52
CA GLY A 176 13.05 -0.74 -1.39
C GLY A 176 13.75 -1.31 -0.15
N ALA A 177 13.06 -2.13 0.68
CA ALA A 177 13.65 -2.73 1.89
C ALA A 177 13.73 -4.26 1.86
N TRP A 178 13.37 -4.89 0.75
CA TRP A 178 13.47 -6.34 0.58
C TRP A 178 14.90 -6.82 0.60
N ILE A 179 15.15 -7.92 1.32
CA ILE A 179 16.45 -8.59 1.32
C ILE A 179 16.47 -9.62 0.20
N VAL A 180 17.47 -9.53 -0.67
CA VAL A 180 17.55 -10.24 -1.96
C VAL A 180 18.86 -11.04 -2.02
N SER A 181 18.82 -12.23 -2.62
CA SER A 181 20.00 -13.06 -2.81
C SER A 181 21.14 -12.30 -3.51
N PRO A 182 22.36 -12.31 -2.95
CA PRO A 182 23.53 -11.69 -3.58
C PRO A 182 23.84 -12.23 -4.98
N LYS A 183 23.56 -13.50 -5.24
CA LYS A 183 23.71 -14.13 -6.55
C LYS A 183 22.74 -13.53 -7.57
N ALA A 184 21.47 -13.31 -7.19
CA ALA A 184 20.48 -12.67 -8.05
C ALA A 184 20.81 -11.21 -8.30
N LEU A 185 21.26 -10.46 -7.28
CA LEU A 185 21.73 -9.08 -7.43
C LEU A 185 22.92 -8.96 -8.39
N ALA A 186 23.90 -9.86 -8.29
CA ALA A 186 25.05 -9.87 -9.18
C ALA A 186 24.65 -10.22 -10.64
N ALA A 187 23.70 -11.14 -10.83
CA ALA A 187 23.19 -11.49 -12.13
C ALA A 187 22.39 -10.33 -12.76
N SER A 188 21.53 -9.68 -12.00
CA SER A 188 20.74 -8.53 -12.46
C SER A 188 21.57 -7.29 -12.78
N ALA A 189 22.74 -7.13 -12.17
CA ALA A 189 23.68 -6.05 -12.51
C ALA A 189 24.23 -6.14 -13.94
N SER A 190 24.21 -7.34 -14.55
CA SER A 190 24.66 -7.58 -15.92
C SER A 190 23.53 -7.87 -16.92
N ASP A 191 22.29 -7.96 -16.45
CA ASP A 191 21.10 -8.26 -17.25
C ASP A 191 19.88 -7.53 -16.66
N ASP A 192 19.53 -6.38 -17.20
CA ASP A 192 18.40 -5.54 -16.76
C ASP A 192 17.04 -6.27 -16.75
N LYS A 193 16.95 -7.41 -17.47
CA LYS A 193 15.74 -8.22 -17.54
C LYS A 193 15.85 -9.52 -16.72
N TYR A 194 16.81 -9.61 -15.83
CA TYR A 194 17.04 -10.82 -15.06
C TYR A 194 15.79 -11.26 -14.28
N PHE A 195 15.22 -10.36 -13.51
CA PHE A 195 14.02 -10.63 -12.71
C PHE A 195 12.75 -10.79 -13.57
N GLU A 196 12.69 -10.17 -14.75
CA GLU A 196 11.55 -10.31 -15.68
C GLU A 196 11.40 -11.74 -16.24
N LYS A 197 12.39 -12.58 -16.01
CA LYS A 197 12.35 -14.02 -16.35
C LYS A 197 11.62 -14.86 -15.30
N GLY A 198 11.01 -14.22 -14.29
CA GLY A 198 10.35 -14.91 -13.19
C GLY A 198 11.35 -15.56 -12.23
N VAL A 199 12.50 -14.94 -12.02
CA VAL A 199 13.49 -15.41 -11.06
C VAL A 199 13.07 -14.98 -9.66
N ASP A 200 13.01 -15.93 -8.77
CA ASP A 200 12.76 -15.76 -7.36
C ASP A 200 14.08 -15.82 -6.58
N ALA A 201 14.26 -14.90 -5.66
CA ALA A 201 15.50 -14.71 -4.91
C ALA A 201 15.27 -14.20 -3.48
N GLY A 202 14.10 -14.48 -2.93
CA GLY A 202 13.68 -14.08 -1.58
C GLY A 202 14.01 -15.13 -0.51
N THR A 203 13.48 -14.86 0.70
CA THR A 203 13.56 -15.74 1.88
C THR A 203 12.18 -16.03 2.47
N GLY A 204 11.12 -15.49 1.83
CA GLY A 204 9.76 -15.53 2.34
C GLY A 204 9.13 -16.93 2.30
N PRO A 205 7.90 -17.04 2.83
CA PRO A 205 7.21 -18.31 2.97
C PRO A 205 6.77 -18.97 1.65
N TYR A 206 6.75 -18.20 0.56
CA TYR A 206 6.39 -18.68 -0.77
C TYR A 206 7.45 -18.37 -1.82
N THR A 207 7.58 -19.26 -2.79
CA THR A 207 8.36 -19.06 -4.02
C THR A 207 7.44 -18.72 -5.19
N LEU A 208 7.95 -18.07 -6.23
CA LEU A 208 7.25 -17.88 -7.51
C LEU A 208 7.33 -19.17 -8.33
N ASP A 209 6.22 -19.90 -8.44
CA ASP A 209 6.16 -21.13 -9.25
C ASP A 209 5.97 -20.81 -10.74
N SER A 210 5.00 -19.94 -11.06
CA SER A 210 4.74 -19.51 -12.44
C SER A 210 4.06 -18.14 -12.53
N TYR A 211 4.23 -17.49 -13.69
CA TYR A 211 3.62 -16.21 -14.02
C TYR A 211 3.22 -16.16 -15.49
N ASP A 212 1.92 -15.95 -15.72
CA ASP A 212 1.36 -15.62 -17.03
C ASP A 212 1.03 -14.11 -17.05
N PRO A 213 1.74 -13.28 -17.85
CA PRO A 213 1.59 -11.83 -17.82
C PRO A 213 0.15 -11.34 -17.96
N GLY A 214 -0.29 -10.54 -16.97
CA GLY A 214 -1.62 -9.93 -16.95
C GLY A 214 -2.78 -10.88 -16.67
N SER A 215 -2.53 -12.17 -16.40
CA SER A 215 -3.60 -13.14 -16.13
C SER A 215 -3.43 -13.92 -14.84
N LYS A 216 -2.22 -14.40 -14.52
CA LYS A 216 -2.07 -15.35 -13.43
C LYS A 216 -0.69 -15.32 -12.77
N VAL A 217 -0.67 -15.46 -11.46
CA VAL A 217 0.54 -15.74 -10.65
C VAL A 217 0.26 -16.98 -9.80
N VAL A 218 1.20 -17.91 -9.76
CA VAL A 218 1.14 -19.07 -8.86
C VAL A 218 2.32 -19.00 -7.90
N LEU A 219 2.00 -19.02 -6.61
CA LEU A 219 2.99 -19.12 -5.55
C LEU A 219 2.96 -20.54 -4.97
N LYS A 220 4.13 -21.08 -4.64
CA LYS A 220 4.29 -22.38 -4.01
C LYS A 220 4.96 -22.22 -2.65
N ALA A 221 4.44 -22.88 -1.63
CA ALA A 221 5.04 -22.89 -0.30
C ALA A 221 6.52 -23.31 -0.37
N TYR A 222 7.37 -22.60 0.35
CA TYR A 222 8.79 -22.91 0.44
C TYR A 222 9.02 -23.92 1.55
N ASP A 223 9.43 -25.14 1.20
CA ASP A 223 9.58 -26.26 2.14
C ASP A 223 10.66 -26.02 3.22
N ASP A 224 11.69 -25.23 2.88
CA ASP A 224 12.80 -24.88 3.77
C ASP A 224 12.63 -23.48 4.42
N TYR A 225 11.38 -23.00 4.56
CA TYR A 225 11.12 -21.72 5.19
C TYR A 225 11.61 -21.70 6.65
N TRP A 226 12.42 -20.72 6.98
CA TRP A 226 13.14 -20.64 8.25
C TRP A 226 12.24 -20.48 9.49
N ASN A 227 11.03 -19.90 9.34
CA ASN A 227 10.09 -19.65 10.43
C ASN A 227 9.00 -20.74 10.43
N GLU A 228 9.28 -21.87 11.11
CA GLU A 228 8.35 -22.99 11.17
C GLU A 228 7.00 -22.62 11.82
N ASP A 229 6.99 -21.62 12.73
CA ASP A 229 5.77 -21.16 13.43
C ASP A 229 4.82 -20.41 12.47
N GLU A 230 5.35 -19.81 11.42
CA GLU A 230 4.60 -19.06 10.39
C GLU A 230 4.63 -19.77 9.02
N ALA A 231 4.98 -21.03 8.99
CA ALA A 231 4.97 -21.80 7.75
C ALA A 231 3.58 -21.81 7.10
N PRO A 232 3.51 -21.72 5.74
CA PRO A 232 2.24 -21.71 5.01
C PRO A 232 1.35 -22.92 5.31
N THR A 233 0.03 -22.68 5.41
CA THR A 233 -0.95 -23.76 5.50
C THR A 233 -1.37 -24.27 4.12
N TYR A 234 -1.41 -23.39 3.11
CA TYR A 234 -1.70 -23.75 1.73
C TYR A 234 -0.40 -23.98 0.96
N GLY A 235 -0.24 -25.15 0.35
CA GLY A 235 0.92 -25.48 -0.45
C GLY A 235 1.03 -24.68 -1.76
N ILE A 236 -0.11 -24.25 -2.29
CA ILE A 236 -0.21 -23.45 -3.51
C ILE A 236 -1.15 -22.27 -3.26
N VAL A 237 -0.79 -21.09 -3.75
CA VAL A 237 -1.70 -19.94 -3.90
C VAL A 237 -1.82 -19.62 -5.40
N ASP A 238 -3.01 -19.84 -5.93
CA ASP A 238 -3.35 -19.64 -7.34
C ASP A 238 -4.08 -18.31 -7.51
N ILE A 239 -3.39 -17.31 -8.05
CA ILE A 239 -3.85 -15.92 -8.09
C ILE A 239 -4.24 -15.52 -9.51
N SER A 240 -5.52 -15.33 -9.76
CA SER A 240 -6.04 -14.71 -10.98
C SER A 240 -5.90 -13.19 -10.89
N ILE A 241 -5.15 -12.58 -11.82
CA ILE A 241 -5.03 -11.12 -11.92
C ILE A 241 -6.35 -10.58 -12.45
N THR A 242 -7.12 -9.90 -11.58
CA THR A 242 -8.50 -9.46 -11.86
C THR A 242 -8.64 -8.00 -11.44
N PRO A 243 -8.24 -7.02 -12.28
CA PRO A 243 -8.30 -5.60 -11.96
C PRO A 243 -9.72 -5.06 -11.79
N ASP A 244 -10.70 -5.67 -12.48
CA ASP A 244 -12.11 -5.28 -12.39
C ASP A 244 -12.78 -5.89 -11.17
N ALA A 245 -13.19 -5.04 -10.23
CA ALA A 245 -13.78 -5.46 -8.95
C ALA A 245 -15.13 -6.21 -9.12
N VAL A 246 -15.90 -5.91 -10.18
CA VAL A 246 -17.17 -6.60 -10.46
C VAL A 246 -16.89 -8.03 -10.92
N THR A 247 -15.88 -8.22 -11.75
CA THR A 247 -15.42 -9.55 -12.16
C THR A 247 -14.91 -10.35 -10.96
N ALA A 248 -14.09 -9.74 -10.09
CA ALA A 248 -13.61 -10.40 -8.86
C ALA A 248 -14.78 -10.79 -7.94
N GLN A 249 -15.79 -9.93 -7.79
CA GLN A 249 -17.02 -10.24 -7.08
C GLN A 249 -17.73 -11.46 -7.68
N GLN A 250 -17.87 -11.52 -9.01
CA GLN A 250 -18.52 -12.63 -9.70
C GLN A 250 -17.78 -13.96 -9.47
N MET A 251 -16.46 -13.95 -9.60
CA MET A 251 -15.64 -15.14 -9.34
C MET A 251 -15.79 -15.62 -7.89
N LEU A 252 -15.79 -14.69 -6.92
CA LEU A 252 -15.95 -15.00 -5.50
C LEU A 252 -17.36 -15.59 -5.23
N THR A 253 -18.42 -14.96 -5.71
CA THR A 253 -19.80 -15.42 -5.47
C THR A 253 -20.14 -16.70 -6.23
N ALA A 254 -19.51 -16.95 -7.39
CA ALA A 254 -19.59 -18.22 -8.11
C ALA A 254 -18.73 -19.34 -7.48
N LYS A 255 -17.94 -19.01 -6.43
CA LYS A 255 -16.97 -19.93 -5.79
C LYS A 255 -15.90 -20.46 -6.75
N GLU A 256 -15.54 -19.65 -7.74
CA GLU A 256 -14.39 -19.90 -8.61
C GLU A 256 -13.08 -19.55 -7.92
N VAL A 257 -13.15 -18.64 -6.92
CA VAL A 257 -12.06 -18.30 -6.00
C VAL A 257 -12.52 -18.35 -4.56
N ASP A 258 -11.59 -18.64 -3.64
CA ASP A 258 -11.84 -18.68 -2.20
C ASP A 258 -11.84 -17.28 -1.57
N PHE A 259 -11.07 -16.36 -2.16
CA PHE A 259 -10.88 -15.00 -1.66
C PHE A 259 -10.74 -14.00 -2.82
N ALA A 260 -11.20 -12.76 -2.60
CA ALA A 260 -10.96 -11.64 -3.50
C ALA A 260 -10.38 -10.45 -2.72
N THR A 261 -9.30 -9.85 -3.24
CA THR A 261 -8.67 -8.69 -2.59
C THR A 261 -9.51 -7.42 -2.71
N THR A 262 -10.40 -7.36 -3.70
CA THR A 262 -11.25 -6.20 -3.97
C THR A 262 -12.66 -6.62 -4.35
N VAL A 263 -13.66 -5.98 -3.74
CA VAL A 263 -15.09 -6.13 -4.06
C VAL A 263 -15.66 -4.71 -4.11
N PRO A 264 -16.60 -4.39 -5.04
CA PRO A 264 -17.26 -3.09 -5.05
C PRO A 264 -17.94 -2.79 -3.72
N LEU A 265 -17.66 -1.62 -3.13
CA LEU A 265 -18.16 -1.25 -1.80
C LEU A 265 -19.69 -1.23 -1.74
N GLU A 266 -20.35 -0.84 -2.81
CA GLU A 266 -21.81 -0.82 -2.94
C GLU A 266 -22.47 -2.19 -2.83
N ASN A 267 -21.72 -3.26 -3.03
CA ASN A 267 -22.22 -4.65 -3.00
C ASN A 267 -21.63 -5.46 -1.83
N ILE A 268 -20.80 -4.87 -1.00
CA ILE A 268 -19.91 -5.62 -0.09
C ILE A 268 -20.68 -6.43 0.95
N ASP A 269 -21.76 -5.87 1.50
CA ASP A 269 -22.61 -6.57 2.47
C ASP A 269 -23.36 -7.76 1.86
N ASP A 270 -23.88 -7.57 0.64
CA ASP A 270 -24.56 -8.64 -0.11
C ASP A 270 -23.59 -9.76 -0.47
N VAL A 271 -22.37 -9.43 -0.86
CA VAL A 271 -21.31 -10.41 -1.16
C VAL A 271 -20.92 -11.16 0.10
N ALA A 272 -20.71 -10.47 1.21
CA ALA A 272 -20.40 -11.11 2.48
C ALA A 272 -21.51 -12.09 2.90
N ALA A 273 -22.76 -11.71 2.77
CA ALA A 273 -23.90 -12.58 3.05
C ALA A 273 -23.96 -13.82 2.13
N GLN A 274 -23.70 -13.65 0.82
CA GLN A 274 -23.64 -14.75 -0.14
C GLN A 274 -22.50 -15.74 0.13
N MET A 275 -21.38 -15.24 0.68
CA MET A 275 -20.22 -16.05 1.04
C MET A 275 -20.32 -16.66 2.45
N ASP A 276 -21.49 -16.53 3.12
CA ASP A 276 -21.63 -16.87 4.54
C ASP A 276 -20.47 -16.28 5.36
N GLY A 277 -20.12 -15.04 5.07
CA GLY A 277 -18.95 -14.35 5.60
C GLY A 277 -19.33 -13.08 6.33
N LYS A 278 -18.34 -12.23 6.53
CA LYS A 278 -18.51 -10.91 7.16
C LYS A 278 -17.67 -9.84 6.44
N VAL A 279 -18.16 -8.62 6.51
CA VAL A 279 -17.35 -7.43 6.18
C VAL A 279 -16.42 -7.13 7.36
N ARG A 280 -15.15 -6.93 7.07
CA ARG A 280 -14.15 -6.46 8.02
C ARG A 280 -13.63 -5.11 7.55
N THR A 281 -13.53 -4.17 8.47
CA THR A 281 -12.94 -2.85 8.25
C THR A 281 -11.69 -2.67 9.09
N ALA A 282 -10.75 -1.88 8.60
CA ALA A 282 -9.55 -1.46 9.33
C ALA A 282 -9.14 -0.05 8.90
N ASN A 283 -8.29 0.61 9.69
CA ASN A 283 -7.63 1.82 9.22
C ASN A 283 -6.80 1.50 7.97
N SER A 284 -6.65 2.49 7.09
CA SER A 284 -5.78 2.36 5.93
C SER A 284 -4.94 3.62 5.76
N PRO A 285 -3.81 3.56 5.06
CA PRO A 285 -2.97 4.74 4.87
C PRO A 285 -3.51 5.70 3.81
N PHE A 286 -4.68 5.44 3.25
CA PHE A 286 -5.24 6.17 2.13
C PHE A 286 -5.99 7.42 2.57
N ASN A 287 -5.42 8.59 2.27
CA ASN A 287 -5.95 9.90 2.64
C ASN A 287 -6.37 10.67 1.39
N TYR A 288 -7.55 11.29 1.43
CA TYR A 288 -8.04 12.18 0.38
C TYR A 288 -7.81 13.63 0.79
N VAL A 289 -7.03 14.35 -0.02
CA VAL A 289 -6.61 15.75 0.20
C VAL A 289 -6.94 16.58 -1.03
N GLY A 290 -7.26 17.85 -0.83
CA GLY A 290 -7.32 18.82 -1.92
C GLY A 290 -6.25 19.89 -1.72
N TYR A 291 -5.44 20.20 -2.73
CA TYR A 291 -4.51 21.32 -2.67
C TYR A 291 -5.20 22.59 -3.15
N PHE A 292 -5.01 23.69 -2.45
CA PHE A 292 -5.32 25.03 -2.94
C PHE A 292 -4.10 25.63 -3.64
N ASN A 293 -4.24 26.13 -4.85
CA ASN A 293 -3.18 26.89 -5.51
C ASN A 293 -3.01 28.25 -4.85
N THR A 294 -2.12 28.34 -3.86
CA THR A 294 -1.91 29.56 -3.04
C THR A 294 -1.20 30.70 -3.77
N LEU A 295 -0.76 30.47 -5.01
CA LEU A 295 -0.17 31.52 -5.87
C LEU A 295 -1.23 32.42 -6.53
N ARG A 296 -2.49 32.04 -6.49
CA ARG A 296 -3.56 32.67 -7.25
C ARG A 296 -4.63 33.29 -6.35
N PRO A 297 -4.96 34.61 -6.55
CA PRO A 297 -6.15 35.17 -5.92
C PRO A 297 -7.43 34.45 -6.38
N PRO A 298 -8.41 34.25 -5.47
CA PRO A 298 -8.39 34.69 -4.08
C PRO A 298 -7.82 33.63 -3.11
N LEU A 299 -7.21 32.54 -3.60
CA LEU A 299 -6.69 31.46 -2.78
C LEU A 299 -5.33 31.79 -2.12
N ASP A 300 -4.75 32.95 -2.38
CA ASP A 300 -3.61 33.51 -1.65
C ASP A 300 -3.99 33.98 -0.22
N ASP A 301 -5.28 34.30 0.03
CA ASP A 301 -5.77 34.63 1.37
C ASP A 301 -6.14 33.36 2.17
N PRO A 302 -5.51 33.09 3.34
CA PRO A 302 -5.88 31.95 4.18
C PRO A 302 -7.33 31.98 4.67
N LYS A 303 -7.97 33.16 4.83
CA LYS A 303 -9.39 33.25 5.22
C LYS A 303 -10.31 32.68 4.15
N VAL A 304 -10.00 32.90 2.88
CA VAL A 304 -10.75 32.31 1.78
C VAL A 304 -10.62 30.79 1.81
N ARG A 305 -9.40 30.26 2.00
CA ARG A 305 -9.16 28.81 2.08
C ARG A 305 -9.85 28.20 3.30
N GLN A 306 -9.83 28.85 4.45
CA GLN A 306 -10.60 28.44 5.63
C GLN A 306 -12.11 28.44 5.36
N ALA A 307 -12.64 29.47 4.67
CA ALA A 307 -14.05 29.51 4.30
C ALA A 307 -14.44 28.30 3.44
N LEU A 308 -13.64 27.98 2.45
CA LEU A 308 -13.87 26.79 1.60
C LEU A 308 -13.80 25.50 2.41
N SER A 309 -12.87 25.40 3.39
CA SER A 309 -12.78 24.24 4.28
C SER A 309 -14.04 24.10 5.17
N TYR A 310 -14.62 25.17 5.68
CA TYR A 310 -15.90 25.13 6.41
C TYR A 310 -17.11 24.81 5.50
N ALA A 311 -16.99 24.97 4.19
CA ALA A 311 -18.04 24.66 3.24
C ALA A 311 -17.99 23.22 2.70
N VAL A 312 -17.04 22.39 3.14
CA VAL A 312 -16.96 20.97 2.73
C VAL A 312 -17.95 20.12 3.54
N PRO A 313 -18.86 19.39 2.90
CA PRO A 313 -19.81 18.49 3.58
C PRO A 313 -19.15 17.12 3.86
N TYR A 314 -18.20 17.07 4.79
CA TYR A 314 -17.30 15.95 5.04
C TYR A 314 -18.00 14.59 5.14
N GLN A 315 -19.09 14.51 5.92
CA GLN A 315 -19.82 13.24 6.08
C GLN A 315 -20.46 12.77 4.76
N ASP A 316 -21.04 13.71 3.99
CA ASP A 316 -21.65 13.37 2.69
C ASP A 316 -20.58 12.86 1.71
N LEU A 317 -19.35 13.42 1.76
CA LEU A 317 -18.24 12.93 0.93
C LEU A 317 -17.88 11.47 1.27
N ILE A 318 -17.83 11.13 2.56
CA ILE A 318 -17.55 9.78 3.04
C ILE A 318 -18.69 8.83 2.63
N ASP A 319 -19.94 9.23 2.88
CA ASP A 319 -21.10 8.39 2.58
C ASP A 319 -21.23 8.06 1.09
N VAL A 320 -20.99 9.07 0.23
CA VAL A 320 -21.12 8.91 -1.23
C VAL A 320 -19.83 8.41 -1.88
N GLY A 321 -18.68 8.94 -1.45
CA GLY A 321 -17.37 8.59 -2.03
C GLY A 321 -16.97 7.15 -1.76
N VAL A 322 -17.08 6.72 -0.51
CA VAL A 322 -16.61 5.42 -0.03
C VAL A 322 -17.67 4.63 0.75
N GLN A 323 -18.97 4.89 0.50
CA GLN A 323 -20.11 4.16 1.08
C GLN A 323 -20.12 4.14 2.62
N GLY A 324 -19.65 5.22 3.25
CA GLY A 324 -19.52 5.34 4.71
C GLY A 324 -18.24 4.70 5.29
N TYR A 325 -17.43 4.03 4.48
CA TYR A 325 -16.19 3.41 4.92
C TYR A 325 -15.02 4.40 4.93
N GLY A 326 -15.09 5.38 5.82
CA GLY A 326 -14.07 6.40 6.02
C GLY A 326 -14.30 7.18 7.30
N THR A 327 -13.32 8.01 7.66
CA THR A 327 -13.39 8.95 8.78
C THR A 327 -12.89 10.31 8.33
N GLN A 328 -13.48 11.40 8.80
CA GLN A 328 -12.98 12.74 8.50
C GLN A 328 -11.51 12.85 8.93
N ALA A 329 -10.66 13.37 8.07
CA ALA A 329 -9.22 13.47 8.32
C ALA A 329 -8.88 14.51 9.40
N HIS A 330 -7.87 14.22 10.22
CA HIS A 330 -7.22 15.16 11.15
C HIS A 330 -5.96 15.81 10.51
N GLY A 331 -6.04 16.17 9.25
CA GLY A 331 -4.92 16.68 8.46
C GLY A 331 -4.48 15.69 7.37
N PRO A 332 -3.27 15.82 6.82
CA PRO A 332 -2.80 14.98 5.73
C PRO A 332 -2.16 13.66 6.20
N VAL A 333 -2.11 13.39 7.51
CA VAL A 333 -1.57 12.16 8.08
C VAL A 333 -2.71 11.19 8.32
N PRO A 334 -2.76 10.02 7.67
CA PRO A 334 -3.85 9.06 7.81
C PRO A 334 -3.86 8.39 9.19
N LYS A 335 -5.07 8.03 9.65
CA LYS A 335 -5.27 7.36 10.93
C LYS A 335 -4.52 6.02 10.96
N GLY A 336 -3.79 5.78 12.07
CA GLY A 336 -3.00 4.56 12.27
C GLY A 336 -1.55 4.67 11.79
N ILE A 337 -1.19 5.74 11.07
CA ILE A 337 0.19 5.96 10.60
C ILE A 337 0.84 7.08 11.44
N PHE A 338 2.09 6.86 11.86
CA PHE A 338 2.85 7.90 12.57
C PHE A 338 3.07 9.13 11.64
N PRO A 339 2.90 10.36 12.08
CA PRO A 339 2.54 10.87 13.42
C PRO A 339 1.06 11.30 13.57
N TYR A 340 0.09 10.48 13.17
CA TYR A 340 -1.32 10.78 13.35
C TYR A 340 -1.65 11.23 14.79
N SER A 341 -2.56 12.19 14.93
CA SER A 341 -3.07 12.63 16.23
C SER A 341 -4.49 13.18 16.14
N GLU A 342 -5.35 12.76 17.06
CA GLU A 342 -6.69 13.32 17.24
C GLU A 342 -6.67 14.72 17.87
N ASP A 343 -5.52 15.19 18.37
CA ASP A 343 -5.34 16.55 18.87
C ASP A 343 -5.27 17.61 17.74
N VAL A 344 -5.08 17.17 16.49
CA VAL A 344 -5.13 18.07 15.33
C VAL A 344 -6.58 18.47 15.07
N PRO A 345 -6.90 19.80 15.02
CA PRO A 345 -8.26 20.25 14.80
C PRO A 345 -8.82 19.83 13.44
N GLN A 346 -10.13 19.63 13.38
CA GLN A 346 -10.89 19.39 12.15
C GLN A 346 -11.81 20.57 11.83
N TYR A 347 -12.05 20.79 10.54
CA TYR A 347 -13.10 21.72 10.10
C TYR A 347 -14.46 21.04 10.23
N SER A 348 -15.46 21.80 10.69
CA SER A 348 -16.87 21.39 10.66
C SER A 348 -17.56 21.93 9.41
N TYR A 349 -18.59 21.27 8.93
CA TYR A 349 -19.46 21.82 7.89
C TYR A 349 -20.30 22.96 8.47
N ASP A 350 -20.00 24.21 8.08
CA ASP A 350 -20.61 25.44 8.62
C ASP A 350 -20.65 26.53 7.54
N LEU A 351 -21.78 26.61 6.82
CA LEU A 351 -21.95 27.55 5.72
C LEU A 351 -22.02 29.00 6.20
N ASP A 352 -22.64 29.26 7.36
CA ASP A 352 -22.76 30.62 7.91
C ASP A 352 -21.37 31.19 8.23
N LYS A 353 -20.49 30.33 8.80
CA LYS A 353 -19.10 30.70 9.07
C LYS A 353 -18.30 30.88 7.79
N ALA A 354 -18.51 30.02 6.79
CA ALA A 354 -17.87 30.13 5.49
C ALA A 354 -18.22 31.46 4.80
N GLU A 355 -19.51 31.82 4.74
CA GLU A 355 -19.98 33.10 4.19
C GLU A 355 -19.41 34.31 4.95
N ALA A 356 -19.38 34.25 6.28
CA ALA A 356 -18.81 35.32 7.10
C ALA A 356 -17.31 35.53 6.83
N LEU A 357 -16.55 34.44 6.65
CA LEU A 357 -15.13 34.49 6.30
C LEU A 357 -14.91 35.05 4.90
N LEU A 358 -15.71 34.64 3.88
CA LEU A 358 -15.62 35.18 2.53
C LEU A 358 -15.94 36.66 2.50
N ALA A 359 -17.01 37.10 3.19
CA ALA A 359 -17.35 38.52 3.30
C ALA A 359 -16.23 39.32 3.99
N GLY A 360 -15.63 38.77 5.06
CA GLY A 360 -14.52 39.38 5.79
C GLY A 360 -13.20 39.39 4.99
N ALA A 361 -13.06 38.55 3.96
CA ALA A 361 -11.97 38.54 3.01
C ALA A 361 -12.24 39.42 1.76
N GLY A 362 -13.41 40.06 1.67
CA GLY A 362 -13.75 40.96 0.56
C GLY A 362 -14.45 40.26 -0.63
N HIS A 363 -14.97 39.06 -0.43
CA HIS A 363 -15.64 38.27 -1.46
C HIS A 363 -17.11 37.93 -1.10
N PRO A 364 -17.96 38.89 -0.71
CA PRO A 364 -19.35 38.62 -0.33
C PRO A 364 -20.20 38.08 -1.50
N ASP A 365 -19.83 38.36 -2.73
CA ASP A 365 -20.55 37.96 -3.93
C ASP A 365 -19.98 36.64 -4.54
N GLY A 366 -18.99 36.03 -3.87
CA GLY A 366 -18.31 34.81 -4.33
C GLY A 366 -17.37 35.03 -5.52
N PHE A 367 -16.97 33.93 -6.16
CA PHE A 367 -16.05 33.91 -7.31
C PHE A 367 -16.13 32.54 -8.00
N THR A 368 -15.32 32.37 -9.07
CA THR A 368 -15.23 31.09 -9.79
C THR A 368 -13.86 30.45 -9.58
N LEU A 369 -13.83 29.12 -9.35
CA LEU A 369 -12.63 28.29 -9.21
C LEU A 369 -12.66 27.13 -10.21
N LYS A 370 -11.46 26.64 -10.55
CA LYS A 370 -11.26 25.43 -11.33
C LYS A 370 -10.80 24.30 -10.40
N LEU A 371 -11.53 23.20 -10.40
CA LEU A 371 -11.20 22.00 -9.63
C LEU A 371 -10.91 20.84 -10.58
N THR A 372 -9.80 20.14 -10.36
CA THR A 372 -9.51 18.90 -11.09
C THR A 372 -9.44 17.72 -10.13
N TYR A 373 -9.78 16.54 -10.66
CA TYR A 373 -9.70 15.27 -9.95
C TYR A 373 -9.29 14.14 -10.90
N ALA A 374 -8.79 13.02 -10.35
CA ALA A 374 -8.34 11.88 -11.12
C ALA A 374 -9.52 11.12 -11.75
N SER A 375 -9.62 11.12 -13.08
CA SER A 375 -10.70 10.47 -13.82
C SER A 375 -10.77 8.95 -13.60
N GLU A 376 -9.64 8.34 -13.25
CA GLU A 376 -9.50 6.93 -12.93
C GLU A 376 -9.85 6.58 -11.48
N ASN A 377 -10.13 7.59 -10.61
CA ASN A 377 -10.53 7.36 -9.22
C ASN A 377 -12.06 7.43 -9.07
N PRO A 378 -12.76 6.29 -8.90
CA PRO A 378 -14.23 6.29 -8.80
C PRO A 378 -14.76 7.02 -7.56
N ALA A 379 -14.01 7.05 -6.46
CA ALA A 379 -14.44 7.76 -5.25
C ALA A 379 -14.44 9.27 -5.49
N GLU A 380 -13.38 9.82 -6.12
CA GLU A 380 -13.30 11.23 -6.48
C GLU A 380 -14.43 11.64 -7.43
N ALA A 381 -14.73 10.81 -8.43
CA ALA A 381 -15.83 11.05 -9.36
C ALA A 381 -17.21 11.13 -8.66
N ARG A 382 -17.40 10.38 -7.56
CA ARG A 382 -18.64 10.38 -6.78
C ARG A 382 -18.76 11.59 -5.86
N PHE A 383 -17.68 11.96 -5.13
CA PHE A 383 -17.79 12.99 -4.10
C PHE A 383 -17.50 14.42 -4.59
N VAL A 384 -16.70 14.65 -5.63
CA VAL A 384 -16.37 15.98 -6.13
C VAL A 384 -17.60 16.82 -6.50
N PRO A 385 -18.68 16.28 -7.10
CA PRO A 385 -19.92 17.02 -7.32
C PRO A 385 -20.53 17.62 -6.04
N LEU A 386 -20.40 16.94 -4.88
CA LEU A 386 -20.90 17.43 -3.60
C LEU A 386 -20.12 18.66 -3.11
N ILE A 387 -18.80 18.69 -3.33
CA ILE A 387 -17.96 19.88 -3.06
C ILE A 387 -18.44 21.06 -3.89
N LYS A 388 -18.63 20.86 -5.21
CA LYS A 388 -19.15 21.87 -6.14
C LYS A 388 -20.50 22.42 -5.67
N ASP A 389 -21.45 21.54 -5.37
CA ASP A 389 -22.80 21.93 -4.96
C ASP A 389 -22.81 22.65 -3.61
N SER A 390 -21.92 22.28 -2.70
CA SER A 390 -21.79 22.95 -1.42
C SER A 390 -21.15 24.34 -1.54
N PHE A 391 -20.08 24.47 -2.34
CA PHE A 391 -19.43 25.76 -2.59
C PHE A 391 -20.37 26.74 -3.29
N ALA A 392 -21.26 26.27 -4.16
CA ALA A 392 -22.26 27.10 -4.80
C ALA A 392 -23.22 27.77 -3.78
N LYS A 393 -23.49 27.15 -2.62
CA LYS A 393 -24.32 27.70 -1.56
C LYS A 393 -23.73 28.95 -0.93
N ILE A 394 -22.40 29.10 -0.94
CA ILE A 394 -21.68 30.29 -0.44
C ILE A 394 -21.22 31.21 -1.58
N GLY A 395 -21.83 31.10 -2.76
CA GLY A 395 -21.55 31.97 -3.92
C GLY A 395 -20.30 31.59 -4.72
N VAL A 396 -19.61 30.48 -4.38
CA VAL A 396 -18.41 30.04 -5.09
C VAL A 396 -18.79 29.03 -6.18
N ASN A 397 -18.60 29.45 -7.45
CA ASN A 397 -18.83 28.58 -8.60
C ASN A 397 -17.60 27.72 -8.89
N VAL A 398 -17.79 26.40 -9.07
CA VAL A 398 -16.68 25.47 -9.35
C VAL A 398 -16.83 24.87 -10.74
N GLU A 399 -15.84 25.12 -11.60
CA GLU A 399 -15.66 24.47 -12.88
C GLU A 399 -14.86 23.17 -12.65
N VAL A 400 -15.55 22.03 -12.78
CA VAL A 400 -14.95 20.72 -12.51
C VAL A 400 -14.46 20.07 -13.77
N THR A 401 -13.22 19.55 -13.79
CA THR A 401 -12.65 18.78 -14.88
C THR A 401 -12.06 17.47 -14.35
N ALA A 402 -12.43 16.36 -14.98
CA ALA A 402 -11.81 15.06 -14.77
C ALA A 402 -10.63 14.89 -15.73
N GLU A 403 -9.43 14.65 -15.22
CA GLU A 403 -8.22 14.43 -16.00
C GLU A 403 -7.48 13.20 -15.45
N LEU A 404 -6.66 12.53 -16.25
CA LEU A 404 -5.77 11.50 -15.73
C LEU A 404 -4.81 12.10 -14.69
N PHE A 405 -4.57 11.40 -13.58
CA PHE A 405 -3.71 11.90 -12.49
C PHE A 405 -2.37 12.42 -13.01
N ASN A 406 -1.67 11.65 -13.83
CA ASN A 406 -0.37 12.04 -14.36
C ASN A 406 -0.43 13.31 -15.22
N GLN A 407 -1.52 13.54 -15.96
CA GLN A 407 -1.66 14.73 -16.80
C GLN A 407 -1.84 16.00 -15.96
N GLN A 408 -2.75 15.96 -14.98
CA GLN A 408 -2.98 17.13 -14.11
C GLN A 408 -1.76 17.39 -13.20
N TRP A 409 -1.07 16.34 -12.73
CA TRP A 409 0.12 16.44 -11.91
C TRP A 409 1.31 17.06 -12.66
N GLU A 410 1.59 16.60 -13.88
CA GLU A 410 2.64 17.19 -14.73
C GLU A 410 2.34 18.65 -15.08
N LYS A 411 1.09 19.00 -15.36
CA LYS A 411 0.67 20.39 -15.61
C LYS A 411 0.90 21.25 -14.37
N ALA A 412 0.48 20.79 -13.19
CA ALA A 412 0.68 21.51 -11.93
C ALA A 412 2.15 21.73 -11.60
N LYS A 413 3.03 20.75 -11.87
CA LYS A 413 4.48 20.86 -11.68
C LYS A 413 5.14 21.83 -12.67
N SER A 414 4.74 21.77 -13.93
CA SER A 414 5.43 22.50 -15.02
C SER A 414 4.94 23.94 -15.17
N ASP A 415 3.68 24.23 -14.82
CA ASP A 415 3.07 25.55 -14.99
C ASP A 415 2.14 25.91 -13.81
N PRO A 416 2.70 26.14 -12.60
CA PRO A 416 1.93 26.46 -11.41
C PRO A 416 0.96 27.64 -11.54
N ALA A 417 1.35 28.65 -12.33
CA ALA A 417 0.55 29.86 -12.50
C ALA A 417 -0.75 29.61 -13.31
N ASN A 418 -0.77 28.63 -14.18
CA ASN A 418 -1.93 28.26 -15.00
C ASN A 418 -2.53 26.89 -14.62
N ALA A 419 -2.04 26.29 -13.55
CA ALA A 419 -2.62 25.08 -12.99
C ALA A 419 -4.04 25.32 -12.43
N GLN A 420 -4.73 24.25 -12.09
CA GLN A 420 -6.03 24.30 -11.41
C GLN A 420 -5.96 25.08 -10.07
N ASP A 421 -7.11 25.58 -9.63
CA ASP A 421 -7.22 26.28 -8.34
C ASP A 421 -7.33 25.29 -7.18
N ILE A 422 -8.00 24.13 -7.42
CA ILE A 422 -8.11 23.02 -6.47
C ILE A 422 -7.74 21.73 -7.18
N PHE A 423 -6.81 20.97 -6.59
CA PHE A 423 -6.39 19.67 -7.06
C PHE A 423 -6.73 18.61 -6.02
N ILE A 424 -7.70 17.75 -6.31
CA ILE A 424 -8.03 16.61 -5.45
C ILE A 424 -7.02 15.50 -5.71
N VAL A 425 -6.51 14.91 -4.63
CA VAL A 425 -5.52 13.84 -4.67
C VAL A 425 -5.84 12.76 -3.65
N TYR A 426 -5.56 11.54 -4.05
CA TYR A 426 -5.53 10.35 -3.22
C TYR A 426 -4.07 10.03 -2.92
N TYR A 427 -3.71 10.00 -1.63
CA TYR A 427 -2.31 9.88 -1.21
C TYR A 427 -2.12 8.84 -0.11
N TRP A 428 -0.95 8.25 -0.06
CA TRP A 428 -0.50 7.34 1.00
C TRP A 428 1.02 7.44 1.18
N PRO A 429 1.55 7.24 2.39
CA PRO A 429 2.99 7.27 2.60
C PRO A 429 3.68 6.03 2.02
N THR A 430 4.91 6.20 1.56
CA THR A 430 5.76 5.14 1.01
C THR A 430 6.13 4.10 2.05
N TYR A 431 6.28 4.55 3.31
CA TYR A 431 6.55 3.71 4.48
C TYR A 431 5.83 4.31 5.70
N SER A 432 5.91 3.64 6.85
CA SER A 432 5.09 3.95 8.03
C SER A 432 5.50 5.23 8.78
N ASP A 433 5.99 6.25 8.06
CA ASP A 433 6.29 7.59 8.57
C ASP A 433 5.72 8.66 7.64
N ALA A 434 4.46 9.01 7.88
CA ALA A 434 3.81 10.10 7.15
C ALA A 434 4.34 11.50 7.53
N GLY A 435 5.13 11.62 8.59
CA GLY A 435 5.85 12.85 8.92
C GLY A 435 6.91 13.18 7.89
N SER A 436 7.76 12.21 7.61
CA SER A 436 8.80 12.34 6.59
C SER A 436 8.25 12.25 5.16
N ASP A 437 7.09 11.65 4.95
CA ASP A 437 6.47 11.54 3.63
C ASP A 437 5.33 12.56 3.46
N ASN A 438 4.13 12.33 4.00
CA ASN A 438 2.99 13.21 3.75
C ASN A 438 3.24 14.67 4.13
N LEU A 439 3.75 14.93 5.34
CA LEU A 439 3.95 16.32 5.80
C LEU A 439 5.09 17.01 5.05
N ASN A 440 6.16 16.29 4.76
CA ASN A 440 7.28 16.83 4.00
C ASN A 440 6.93 16.96 2.51
N SER A 441 6.53 15.88 1.85
CA SER A 441 6.29 15.87 0.40
C SER A 441 5.15 16.77 -0.04
N LEU A 442 4.07 16.86 0.77
CA LEU A 442 2.86 17.59 0.36
C LEU A 442 2.90 19.08 0.71
N PHE A 443 3.63 19.49 1.79
CA PHE A 443 3.52 20.86 2.31
C PHE A 443 4.84 21.55 2.64
N HIS A 444 5.99 20.86 2.69
CA HIS A 444 7.28 21.52 2.86
C HIS A 444 7.60 22.40 1.66
N SER A 445 8.15 23.60 1.90
CA SER A 445 8.48 24.57 0.85
C SER A 445 9.44 24.01 -0.18
N SER A 446 9.15 24.19 -1.46
CA SER A 446 10.01 23.76 -2.55
C SER A 446 10.07 24.80 -3.65
N GLU A 447 11.25 25.00 -4.24
CA GLU A 447 11.42 25.81 -5.46
C GLU A 447 11.01 25.03 -6.72
N LYS A 448 11.02 23.69 -6.64
CA LYS A 448 10.60 22.80 -7.71
C LYS A 448 9.61 21.81 -7.11
N PRO A 449 8.32 22.18 -7.06
CA PRO A 449 7.32 21.34 -6.43
C PRO A 449 7.23 19.98 -7.14
N PHE A 450 7.22 18.92 -6.34
CA PHE A 450 6.96 17.57 -6.81
C PHE A 450 5.55 17.15 -6.40
N PHE A 451 5.27 17.09 -5.10
CA PHE A 451 3.95 16.87 -4.55
C PHE A 451 3.41 18.07 -3.76
N ASN A 452 4.21 19.09 -3.38
CA ASN A 452 3.66 20.33 -2.81
C ASN A 452 3.00 21.18 -3.91
N LEU A 453 1.86 20.73 -4.39
CA LEU A 453 1.07 21.37 -5.44
C LEU A 453 0.10 22.43 -4.90
N SER A 454 0.16 22.71 -3.60
CA SER A 454 -0.40 23.92 -3.00
C SER A 454 0.48 25.13 -3.25
N TYR A 455 1.75 24.92 -3.55
CA TYR A 455 2.83 25.93 -3.69
C TYR A 455 2.99 26.81 -2.44
N TRP A 456 2.38 26.39 -1.34
CA TRP A 456 2.46 27.07 -0.06
C TRP A 456 3.89 27.02 0.48
N LYS A 457 4.31 28.13 1.09
CA LYS A 457 5.63 28.27 1.70
C LYS A 457 5.49 28.87 3.09
N ASN A 458 6.09 28.20 4.08
CA ASN A 458 6.12 28.68 5.44
C ASN A 458 7.39 28.21 6.17
N ALA A 459 8.32 29.12 6.43
CA ALA A 459 9.60 28.79 7.02
C ALA A 459 9.49 28.23 8.45
N ASP A 460 8.48 28.61 9.23
CA ASP A 460 8.29 28.08 10.58
C ASP A 460 7.76 26.63 10.52
N TYR A 461 6.90 26.32 9.53
CA TYR A 461 6.46 24.97 9.26
C TYR A 461 7.63 24.10 8.82
N ASP A 462 8.42 24.57 7.85
CA ASP A 462 9.59 23.83 7.32
C ASP A 462 10.56 23.50 8.45
N ALA A 463 10.87 24.48 9.32
CA ALA A 463 11.76 24.27 10.46
C ALA A 463 11.22 23.25 11.47
N LEU A 464 9.89 23.19 11.68
CA LEU A 464 9.28 22.17 12.54
C LEU A 464 9.38 20.78 11.93
N ILE A 465 9.08 20.65 10.63
CA ILE A 465 9.14 19.35 9.92
C ILE A 465 10.58 18.83 9.88
N ASP A 466 11.56 19.69 9.54
CA ASP A 466 12.98 19.32 9.52
C ASP A 466 13.45 18.85 10.90
N LYS A 467 13.10 19.60 11.95
CA LYS A 467 13.42 19.23 13.33
C LYS A 467 12.77 17.91 13.73
N ALA A 468 11.48 17.74 13.48
CA ALA A 468 10.76 16.52 13.81
C ALA A 468 11.35 15.31 13.09
N GLY A 469 11.67 15.45 11.79
CA GLY A 469 12.33 14.41 11.00
C GLY A 469 13.64 13.92 11.63
N THR A 470 14.48 14.84 12.13
CA THR A 470 15.72 14.45 12.82
C THR A 470 15.50 13.80 14.19
N LEU A 471 14.35 14.02 14.83
CA LEU A 471 14.01 13.40 16.12
C LEU A 471 13.37 12.03 15.98
N THR A 472 12.75 11.73 14.83
CA THR A 472 11.95 10.50 14.65
C THR A 472 12.76 9.22 14.91
N GLY A 473 14.06 9.22 14.63
CA GLY A 473 14.95 8.08 14.86
C GLY A 473 15.45 7.94 16.30
N SER A 474 15.42 9.01 17.12
CA SER A 474 16.01 9.02 18.46
C SER A 474 15.00 9.32 19.57
N ASP A 475 14.04 10.23 19.33
CA ASP A 475 12.96 10.60 20.27
C ASP A 475 11.64 10.78 19.51
N ARG A 476 10.99 9.67 19.19
CA ARG A 476 9.73 9.64 18.41
C ARG A 476 8.61 10.40 19.12
N SER A 477 8.60 10.46 20.45
CA SER A 477 7.61 11.22 21.21
C SER A 477 7.79 12.74 21.06
N ALA A 478 9.03 13.22 21.07
CA ALA A 478 9.33 14.62 20.79
C ALA A 478 9.04 14.98 19.33
N ALA A 479 9.37 14.09 18.38
CA ALA A 479 9.01 14.25 16.97
C ALA A 479 7.49 14.36 16.79
N GLN A 480 6.70 13.48 17.41
CA GLN A 480 5.24 13.51 17.41
C GLN A 480 4.70 14.89 17.83
N ALA A 481 5.23 15.45 18.92
CA ALA A 481 4.79 16.74 19.42
C ALA A 481 5.06 17.90 18.43
N ASP A 482 6.19 17.88 17.74
CA ASP A 482 6.52 18.89 16.73
C ASP A 482 5.70 18.68 15.44
N TYR A 483 5.45 17.46 15.00
CA TYR A 483 4.55 17.16 13.88
C TYR A 483 3.10 17.58 14.16
N VAL A 484 2.57 17.37 15.37
CA VAL A 484 1.23 17.83 15.75
C VAL A 484 1.12 19.36 15.68
N LYS A 485 2.16 20.10 16.13
CA LYS A 485 2.21 21.57 15.96
C LYS A 485 2.22 21.98 14.49
N ALA A 486 3.01 21.29 13.66
CA ALA A 486 3.05 21.56 12.23
C ALA A 486 1.67 21.31 11.56
N MET A 487 0.99 20.23 11.92
CA MET A 487 -0.38 19.96 11.46
C MET A 487 -1.38 21.01 11.94
N GLY A 488 -1.21 21.57 13.17
CA GLY A 488 -1.97 22.71 13.65
C GLY A 488 -1.77 23.96 12.76
N MET A 489 -0.53 24.20 12.27
CA MET A 489 -0.27 25.28 11.31
C MET A 489 -0.96 25.03 9.96
N LEU A 490 -1.00 23.76 9.49
CA LEU A 490 -1.75 23.42 8.28
C LEU A 490 -3.25 23.66 8.45
N TYR A 491 -3.82 23.39 9.61
CA TYR A 491 -5.20 23.75 9.92
C TYR A 491 -5.40 25.28 9.86
N ASP A 492 -4.55 26.07 10.55
CA ASP A 492 -4.69 27.52 10.63
C ASP A 492 -4.47 28.23 9.28
N GLN A 493 -3.56 27.73 8.44
CA GLN A 493 -3.21 28.32 7.14
C GLN A 493 -4.01 27.73 5.97
N ALA A 494 -4.63 26.58 6.17
CA ALA A 494 -5.46 25.86 5.20
C ALA A 494 -4.84 25.81 3.78
N PRO A 495 -3.59 25.35 3.57
CA PRO A 495 -3.05 25.25 2.22
C PRO A 495 -3.72 24.13 1.41
N GLY A 496 -4.53 23.30 2.05
CA GLY A 496 -5.31 22.23 1.45
C GLY A 496 -6.59 21.92 2.18
N LEU A 497 -7.44 21.10 1.55
CA LEU A 497 -8.61 20.47 2.13
C LEU A 497 -8.19 19.09 2.66
N TYR A 498 -8.42 18.81 3.92
CA TYR A 498 -8.19 17.50 4.54
C TYR A 498 -9.54 16.81 4.61
N LEU A 499 -9.83 15.94 3.61
CA LEU A 499 -11.19 15.46 3.41
C LEU A 499 -11.50 14.27 4.32
N PHE A 500 -10.93 13.13 4.05
CA PHE A 500 -11.16 11.92 4.84
C PHE A 500 -10.07 10.86 4.62
N ASP A 501 -9.92 10.00 5.60
CA ASP A 501 -9.16 8.76 5.52
C ASP A 501 -10.12 7.64 5.11
N ALA A 502 -9.83 6.95 4.00
CA ALA A 502 -10.59 5.79 3.61
C ALA A 502 -10.23 4.59 4.50
N GLN A 503 -11.20 3.72 4.77
CA GLN A 503 -10.95 2.45 5.45
C GLN A 503 -10.62 1.34 4.43
N ALA A 504 -9.79 0.39 4.84
CA ALA A 504 -9.69 -0.89 4.17
C ALA A 504 -10.95 -1.70 4.47
N VAL A 505 -11.57 -2.25 3.43
CA VAL A 505 -12.81 -3.03 3.56
C VAL A 505 -12.64 -4.34 2.83
N THR A 506 -12.86 -5.45 3.54
CA THR A 506 -12.60 -6.79 3.03
C THR A 506 -13.76 -7.73 3.35
N VAL A 507 -14.18 -8.52 2.39
CA VAL A 507 -15.07 -9.67 2.63
C VAL A 507 -14.24 -10.83 3.14
N VAL A 508 -14.55 -11.32 4.32
CA VAL A 508 -13.91 -12.51 4.92
C VAL A 508 -14.92 -13.66 4.91
N PRO A 509 -14.78 -14.63 3.99
CA PRO A 509 -15.62 -15.84 3.99
C PRO A 509 -15.44 -16.63 5.29
N ASN A 510 -16.52 -17.19 5.83
CA ASN A 510 -16.43 -18.01 7.05
C ASN A 510 -15.60 -19.30 6.87
N ALA A 511 -15.39 -19.72 5.62
CA ALA A 511 -14.52 -20.86 5.32
C ALA A 511 -13.02 -20.59 5.56
N LEU A 512 -12.63 -19.32 5.74
CA LEU A 512 -11.24 -18.90 5.89
C LEU A 512 -11.03 -18.12 7.19
N LYS A 513 -9.87 -18.35 7.81
CA LYS A 513 -9.27 -17.45 8.79
C LYS A 513 -8.25 -16.60 8.06
N ILE A 514 -8.50 -15.31 7.96
CA ILE A 514 -7.60 -14.35 7.32
C ILE A 514 -7.11 -13.37 8.40
N ALA A 515 -5.81 -13.09 8.43
CA ALA A 515 -5.24 -12.09 9.33
C ALA A 515 -5.91 -10.71 9.14
N PRO A 516 -5.98 -9.86 10.19
CA PRO A 516 -6.41 -8.49 10.03
C PRO A 516 -5.58 -7.76 8.98
N PHE A 517 -6.20 -6.76 8.32
CA PHE A 517 -5.47 -5.85 7.46
C PHE A 517 -4.41 -5.08 8.27
N ASN A 518 -3.25 -4.88 7.68
CA ASN A 518 -2.18 -4.08 8.26
C ASN A 518 -1.98 -2.83 7.39
N GLU A 519 -2.28 -1.66 7.95
CA GLU A 519 -2.21 -0.36 7.28
C GLU A 519 -0.81 -0.01 6.79
N ASN A 520 0.21 -0.67 7.33
CA ASN A 520 1.60 -0.47 6.91
C ASN A 520 1.94 -1.21 5.61
N TYR A 521 1.07 -2.15 5.17
CA TYR A 521 1.23 -2.96 3.96
C TYR A 521 -0.05 -2.95 3.11
N PRO A 522 -0.50 -1.78 2.64
CA PRO A 522 -1.86 -1.60 2.10
C PRO A 522 -2.15 -2.40 0.83
N PHE A 523 -1.12 -2.75 0.09
CA PHE A 523 -1.24 -3.54 -1.15
C PHE A 523 -0.92 -5.02 -0.94
N THR A 524 -0.50 -5.43 0.27
CA THR A 524 -0.06 -6.80 0.53
C THR A 524 -1.13 -7.59 1.29
N THR A 525 -1.50 -8.73 0.74
CA THR A 525 -2.19 -9.80 1.48
C THR A 525 -1.17 -10.87 1.79
N PHE A 526 -0.89 -11.10 3.07
CA PHE A 526 -0.01 -12.17 3.50
C PHE A 526 -0.78 -13.49 3.47
N PHE A 527 -0.35 -14.43 2.63
CA PHE A 527 -1.04 -15.70 2.42
C PHE A 527 -0.65 -16.78 3.43
N ALA A 528 0.57 -16.71 3.98
CA ALA A 528 1.04 -17.72 4.94
C ALA A 528 0.14 -17.89 6.18
N PRO A 529 -0.40 -16.81 6.80
CA PRO A 529 -1.29 -16.93 7.96
C PRO A 529 -2.74 -17.26 7.60
N ILE A 530 -3.08 -17.46 6.31
CA ILE A 530 -4.44 -17.85 5.92
C ILE A 530 -4.63 -19.33 6.18
N GLU A 531 -5.69 -19.68 6.91
CA GLU A 531 -6.03 -21.05 7.28
C GLU A 531 -7.49 -21.35 6.91
N PRO A 532 -7.84 -22.62 6.62
CA PRO A 532 -9.24 -23.04 6.63
C PRO A 532 -9.85 -22.77 8.00
N ALA A 533 -11.09 -22.29 8.03
CA ALA A 533 -11.84 -22.23 9.27
C ALA A 533 -12.23 -23.65 9.71
N ALA A 534 -12.19 -23.93 11.03
CA ALA A 534 -12.48 -25.24 11.58
C ALA A 534 -13.97 -25.62 11.45
#